data_f75be03e685669b5b833547973c7d411
#
_entry.id   f75be03e685669b5b833547973c7d411
#
_cell.length_a   1.000
_cell.length_b   1.000
_cell.length_c   1.000
_cell.angle_alpha   90.00
_cell.angle_beta   90.00
_cell.angle_gamma   90.00
#
_symmetry.space_group_name_H-M   'P 1'
#
loop_
_entity.id
_entity.type
_entity.pdbx_description
1 polymer ?
#
loop_
_entity_poly.entity_id
_entity_poly.type
_entity_poly.pdbx_seq_one_letter_code
_entity_poly.pdbx_strand_id
1 'polypeptide(L)'
;ALKLNDINTIYGVPGIPITDLGRIAQAEGMRVISFRHEQHAGNAASIAGYLTKKPGICLTVSAPGFLNGLTALANATTNCFPMILISGSSEREIVDLQQGDYEEMDQLAIAKPLCKAAFRVLHAEDIGIAVARAIRAAVSGRPGGVYLDLPAKLFAQVMDAAEGQKSLVKVVDPAPQQLPSPDSIARALDVLKSAKRPLIILGKGAAYAQEDEIVRSFVEKSGV
;
A
#
# COMPACT_ATOMS: atom_id res chain seq x y z
N ALA A 1 7.69 -9.36 -8.84
CA ALA A 1 6.44 -8.59 -8.97
C ALA A 1 6.65 -7.12 -8.55
N LEU A 2 7.21 -6.81 -7.38
CA LEU A 2 7.44 -5.42 -6.94
C LEU A 2 8.38 -4.66 -7.89
N LYS A 3 9.54 -5.22 -8.22
CA LYS A 3 10.51 -4.61 -9.16
C LYS A 3 9.92 -4.37 -10.55
N LEU A 4 9.11 -5.30 -11.05
CA LEU A 4 8.40 -5.15 -12.32
C LEU A 4 7.47 -3.92 -12.32
N ASN A 5 6.99 -3.53 -11.14
CA ASN A 5 6.12 -2.37 -10.93
C ASN A 5 6.87 -1.14 -10.39
N ASP A 6 8.18 -1.08 -10.61
CA ASP A 6 9.05 0.05 -10.23
C ASP A 6 9.03 0.37 -8.72
N ILE A 7 8.82 -0.65 -7.89
CA ILE A 7 8.89 -0.57 -6.43
C ILE A 7 10.17 -1.28 -6.00
N ASN A 8 11.17 -0.51 -5.57
CA ASN A 8 12.52 -0.99 -5.31
C ASN A 8 12.97 -0.84 -3.85
N THR A 9 12.08 -0.39 -2.96
CA THR A 9 12.40 -0.19 -1.54
C THR A 9 11.39 -0.90 -0.66
N ILE A 10 11.89 -1.61 0.34
CA ILE A 10 11.12 -2.27 1.40
C ILE A 10 11.56 -1.66 2.73
N TYR A 11 10.62 -1.32 3.59
CA TYR A 11 10.82 -0.90 4.97
C TYR A 11 10.33 -2.02 5.88
N GLY A 12 11.07 -2.40 6.92
CA GLY A 12 10.53 -3.49 7.73
C GLY A 12 11.36 -3.92 8.92
N VAL A 13 10.80 -4.91 9.61
CA VAL A 13 11.47 -5.73 10.62
C VAL A 13 11.20 -7.18 10.21
N PRO A 14 12.02 -7.73 9.31
CA PRO A 14 11.81 -9.09 8.82
C PRO A 14 12.10 -10.12 9.93
N GLY A 15 11.31 -11.20 9.92
CA GLY A 15 11.45 -12.34 10.82
C GLY A 15 10.81 -13.57 10.19
N ILE A 16 10.61 -14.65 10.94
CA ILE A 16 9.98 -15.88 10.45
C ILE A 16 8.49 -15.60 10.16
N PRO A 17 7.91 -16.11 9.06
CA PRO A 17 8.50 -16.93 7.99
C PRO A 17 9.09 -16.10 6.83
N ILE A 18 9.09 -14.75 6.90
CA ILE A 18 9.43 -13.88 5.76
C ILE A 18 10.91 -13.43 5.71
N THR A 19 11.77 -14.00 6.54
CA THR A 19 13.19 -13.63 6.59
C THR A 19 13.86 -13.79 5.23
N ASP A 20 13.62 -14.92 4.56
CA ASP A 20 14.21 -15.20 3.24
C ASP A 20 13.67 -14.27 2.15
N LEU A 21 12.41 -13.85 2.24
CA LEU A 21 11.88 -12.85 1.31
C LEU A 21 12.69 -11.54 1.40
N GLY A 22 12.96 -11.05 2.60
CA GLY A 22 13.78 -9.84 2.80
C GLY A 22 15.21 -10.03 2.30
N ARG A 23 15.83 -11.16 2.60
CA ARG A 23 17.20 -11.49 2.17
C ARG A 23 17.33 -11.62 0.65
N ILE A 24 16.40 -12.33 0.01
CA ILE A 24 16.39 -12.50 -1.45
C ILE A 24 16.09 -11.17 -2.14
N ALA A 25 15.14 -10.38 -1.65
CA ALA A 25 14.87 -9.06 -2.19
C ALA A 25 16.11 -8.17 -2.20
N GLN A 26 16.90 -8.19 -1.12
CA GLN A 26 18.17 -7.46 -1.04
C GLN A 26 19.21 -8.01 -2.02
N ALA A 27 19.37 -9.33 -2.13
CA ALA A 27 20.27 -9.97 -3.07
C ALA A 27 19.92 -9.64 -4.53
N GLU A 28 18.64 -9.49 -4.83
CA GLU A 28 18.10 -9.08 -6.13
C GLU A 28 18.13 -7.55 -6.37
N GLY A 29 18.84 -6.82 -5.53
CA GLY A 29 19.08 -5.39 -5.70
C GLY A 29 17.96 -4.46 -5.21
N MET A 30 17.00 -4.94 -4.43
CA MET A 30 16.05 -4.07 -3.75
C MET A 30 16.71 -3.43 -2.52
N ARG A 31 16.35 -2.21 -2.21
CA ARG A 31 16.77 -1.54 -0.98
C ARG A 31 15.88 -1.99 0.18
N VAL A 32 16.44 -2.73 1.12
CA VAL A 32 15.76 -3.14 2.34
C VAL A 32 16.25 -2.26 3.49
N ILE A 33 15.35 -1.48 4.08
CA ILE A 33 15.64 -0.57 5.20
C ILE A 33 15.05 -1.18 6.47
N SER A 34 15.94 -1.66 7.35
CA SER A 34 15.53 -2.26 8.62
C SER A 34 15.26 -1.20 9.67
N PHE A 35 14.22 -1.45 10.45
CA PHE A 35 13.80 -0.63 11.59
C PHE A 35 13.89 -1.46 12.88
N ARG A 36 13.75 -0.78 14.02
CA ARG A 36 13.69 -1.44 15.33
C ARG A 36 12.26 -1.69 15.83
N HIS A 37 11.28 -1.20 15.08
CA HIS A 37 9.85 -1.36 15.39
C HIS A 37 9.03 -1.24 14.13
N GLU A 38 8.07 -2.12 13.94
CA GLU A 38 7.28 -2.26 12.72
C GLU A 38 6.37 -1.05 12.45
N GLN A 39 5.86 -0.42 13.49
CA GLN A 39 5.08 0.82 13.35
C GLN A 39 5.91 1.93 12.68
N HIS A 40 7.19 2.07 13.07
CA HIS A 40 8.08 3.07 12.47
C HIS A 40 8.39 2.73 11.00
N ALA A 41 8.61 1.44 10.71
CA ALA A 41 8.79 0.97 9.34
C ALA A 41 7.55 1.26 8.47
N GLY A 42 6.36 0.96 8.99
CA GLY A 42 5.11 1.23 8.32
C GLY A 42 4.83 2.72 8.10
N ASN A 43 5.13 3.56 9.10
CA ASN A 43 5.00 5.01 8.94
C ASN A 43 5.98 5.55 7.88
N ALA A 44 7.22 5.08 7.85
CA ALA A 44 8.18 5.43 6.80
C ALA A 44 7.70 4.98 5.41
N ALA A 45 7.20 3.74 5.29
CA ALA A 45 6.61 3.23 4.06
C ALA A 45 5.42 4.09 3.60
N SER A 46 4.50 4.44 4.49
CA SER A 46 3.31 5.22 4.16
C SER A 46 3.66 6.62 3.65
N ILE A 47 4.62 7.30 4.29
CA ILE A 47 5.11 8.62 3.85
C ILE A 47 5.85 8.52 2.52
N ALA A 48 6.70 7.50 2.35
CA ALA A 48 7.34 7.26 1.06
C ALA A 48 6.30 7.07 -0.05
N GLY A 49 5.24 6.31 0.23
CA GLY A 49 4.13 6.13 -0.69
C GLY A 49 3.42 7.43 -1.05
N TYR A 50 3.15 8.27 -0.07
CA TYR A 50 2.54 9.58 -0.27
C TYR A 50 3.39 10.48 -1.17
N LEU A 51 4.69 10.57 -0.90
CA LEU A 51 5.61 11.43 -1.64
C LEU A 51 5.89 10.95 -3.07
N THR A 52 5.92 9.63 -3.28
CA THR A 52 6.25 9.04 -4.59
C THR A 52 5.03 8.69 -5.44
N LYS A 53 3.82 8.77 -4.89
CA LYS A 53 2.56 8.31 -5.51
C LYS A 53 2.56 6.82 -5.88
N LYS A 54 3.54 6.05 -5.38
CA LYS A 54 3.64 4.59 -5.48
C LYS A 54 3.45 3.99 -4.09
N PRO A 55 2.86 2.80 -3.94
CA PRO A 55 2.67 2.25 -2.59
C PRO A 55 4.02 1.97 -1.93
N GLY A 56 4.21 2.48 -0.71
CA GLY A 56 5.34 2.10 0.13
C GLY A 56 5.14 0.70 0.68
N ILE A 57 6.20 -0.11 0.71
CA ILE A 57 6.14 -1.50 1.16
C ILE A 57 6.66 -1.62 2.59
N CYS A 58 5.82 -2.08 3.50
CA CYS A 58 6.23 -2.48 4.85
C CYS A 58 6.21 -4.00 4.95
N LEU A 59 7.32 -4.58 5.42
CA LEU A 59 7.48 -6.02 5.58
C LEU A 59 7.66 -6.36 7.05
N THR A 60 6.80 -7.24 7.59
CA THR A 60 6.83 -7.60 9.02
C THR A 60 6.80 -9.11 9.23
N VAL A 61 7.32 -9.57 10.35
CA VAL A 61 7.08 -10.92 10.87
C VAL A 61 5.58 -11.12 11.14
N SER A 62 5.15 -12.38 11.22
CA SER A 62 3.80 -12.76 11.64
C SER A 62 3.46 -12.28 13.07
N ALA A 63 2.21 -12.39 13.43
CA ALA A 63 1.63 -12.09 14.74
C ALA A 63 2.14 -10.80 15.39
N PRO A 64 3.17 -10.76 16.28
CA PRO A 64 3.55 -9.54 16.96
C PRO A 64 4.00 -8.44 15.99
N GLY A 65 4.74 -8.78 14.94
CA GLY A 65 5.18 -7.79 13.96
C GLY A 65 4.04 -7.25 13.10
N PHE A 66 3.13 -8.12 12.70
CA PHE A 66 1.89 -7.71 12.05
C PHE A 66 1.08 -6.76 12.94
N LEU A 67 0.84 -7.11 14.19
CA LEU A 67 0.09 -6.27 15.14
C LEU A 67 0.73 -4.89 15.32
N ASN A 68 2.05 -4.85 15.49
CA ASN A 68 2.80 -3.59 15.56
C ASN A 68 2.68 -2.75 14.29
N GLY A 69 2.58 -3.39 13.13
CA GLY A 69 2.41 -2.74 11.83
C GLY A 69 1.01 -2.17 11.59
N LEU A 70 -0.01 -2.67 12.30
CA LEU A 70 -1.41 -2.27 12.10
C LEU A 70 -1.68 -0.80 12.39
N THR A 71 -1.01 -0.22 13.36
CA THR A 71 -1.14 1.22 13.64
C THR A 71 -0.77 2.06 12.43
N ALA A 72 0.34 1.71 11.76
CA ALA A 72 0.76 2.40 10.54
C ALA A 72 -0.20 2.13 9.38
N LEU A 73 -0.71 0.90 9.24
CA LEU A 73 -1.69 0.54 8.20
C LEU A 73 -3.00 1.34 8.35
N ALA A 74 -3.54 1.41 9.55
CA ALA A 74 -4.74 2.18 9.85
C ALA A 74 -4.52 3.68 9.62
N ASN A 75 -3.36 4.21 10.05
CA ASN A 75 -2.97 5.59 9.82
C ASN A 75 -2.83 5.90 8.32
N ALA A 76 -2.20 5.03 7.54
CA ALA A 76 -2.09 5.17 6.08
C ALA A 76 -3.47 5.20 5.42
N THR A 77 -4.39 4.34 5.86
CA THR A 77 -5.76 4.27 5.35
C THR A 77 -6.53 5.57 5.64
N THR A 78 -6.50 6.04 6.88
CA THR A 78 -7.18 7.26 7.30
C THR A 78 -6.61 8.52 6.62
N ASN A 79 -5.28 8.56 6.44
CA ASN A 79 -4.58 9.68 5.85
C ASN A 79 -4.45 9.63 4.33
N CYS A 80 -4.98 8.59 3.68
CA CYS A 80 -4.91 8.42 2.21
C CYS A 80 -3.47 8.28 1.70
N PHE A 81 -2.61 7.59 2.46
CA PHE A 81 -1.24 7.31 2.05
C PHE A 81 -1.16 5.91 1.45
N PRO A 82 -0.73 5.74 0.20
CA PRO A 82 -0.64 4.42 -0.42
C PRO A 82 0.47 3.59 0.23
N MET A 83 0.09 2.47 0.84
CA MET A 83 0.99 1.56 1.54
C MET A 83 0.51 0.13 1.37
N ILE A 84 1.45 -0.81 1.26
CA ILE A 84 1.16 -2.25 1.35
C ILE A 84 1.93 -2.80 2.56
N LEU A 85 1.20 -3.29 3.54
CA LEU A 85 1.75 -4.10 4.63
C LEU A 85 1.76 -5.54 4.18
N ILE A 86 2.93 -6.13 4.08
CA ILE A 86 3.15 -7.55 3.78
C ILE A 86 3.63 -8.22 5.06
N SER A 87 2.95 -9.26 5.50
CA SER A 87 3.43 -10.06 6.61
C SER A 87 3.35 -11.56 6.31
N GLY A 88 4.21 -12.33 6.98
CA GLY A 88 3.96 -13.74 7.15
C GLY A 88 2.73 -13.97 8.02
N SER A 89 2.20 -15.18 7.98
CA SER A 89 1.14 -15.62 8.89
C SER A 89 1.25 -17.12 9.16
N SER A 90 0.60 -17.57 10.22
CA SER A 90 0.41 -19.00 10.50
C SER A 90 -0.36 -19.67 9.37
N GLU A 91 -0.18 -20.98 9.27
CA GLU A 91 -0.88 -21.78 8.29
C GLU A 91 -2.38 -21.76 8.57
N ARG A 92 -3.15 -21.75 7.50
CA ARG A 92 -4.60 -21.66 7.62
C ARG A 92 -5.21 -22.80 8.45
N GLU A 93 -4.71 -24.01 8.27
CA GLU A 93 -5.16 -25.18 9.01
C GLU A 93 -4.96 -25.03 10.52
N ILE A 94 -3.87 -24.40 10.94
CA ILE A 94 -3.59 -24.11 12.34
C ILE A 94 -4.62 -23.10 12.88
N VAL A 95 -4.83 -22.01 12.16
CA VAL A 95 -5.76 -20.94 12.54
C VAL A 95 -7.21 -21.42 12.56
N ASP A 96 -7.66 -22.10 11.49
CA ASP A 96 -9.04 -22.54 11.36
C ASP A 96 -9.40 -23.67 12.38
N LEU A 97 -8.43 -24.50 12.77
CA LEU A 97 -8.62 -25.60 13.71
C LEU A 97 -8.20 -25.26 15.15
N GLN A 98 -7.65 -24.10 15.39
CA GLN A 98 -7.18 -23.64 16.70
C GLN A 98 -6.23 -24.64 17.37
N GLN A 99 -5.22 -25.08 16.63
CA GLN A 99 -4.29 -26.12 17.07
C GLN A 99 -3.22 -25.62 18.06
N GLY A 100 -3.16 -24.29 18.30
CA GLY A 100 -2.24 -23.72 19.29
C GLY A 100 -0.83 -23.54 18.75
N ASP A 101 -0.63 -22.69 17.76
CA ASP A 101 0.69 -22.24 17.35
C ASP A 101 1.06 -20.94 18.07
N TYR A 102 2.35 -20.70 18.24
CA TYR A 102 2.89 -19.48 18.87
C TYR A 102 2.38 -18.20 18.21
N GLU A 103 2.20 -18.20 16.91
CA GLU A 103 1.78 -17.06 16.12
C GLU A 103 0.35 -17.18 15.56
N GLU A 104 -0.44 -18.08 16.17
CA GLU A 104 -1.80 -18.34 15.72
C GLU A 104 -2.69 -17.11 15.88
N MET A 105 -3.12 -16.55 14.77
CA MET A 105 -4.20 -15.56 14.72
C MET A 105 -4.72 -15.38 13.30
N ASP A 106 -5.99 -15.04 13.15
CA ASP A 106 -6.55 -14.66 11.85
C ASP A 106 -6.19 -13.20 11.49
N GLN A 107 -4.93 -13.02 11.03
CA GLN A 107 -4.40 -11.72 10.65
C GLN A 107 -5.22 -11.05 9.55
N LEU A 108 -5.76 -11.84 8.61
CA LEU A 108 -6.59 -11.31 7.53
C LEU A 108 -7.89 -10.68 8.06
N ALA A 109 -8.57 -11.36 8.99
CA ALA A 109 -9.78 -10.84 9.62
C ALA A 109 -9.49 -9.58 10.44
N ILE A 110 -8.37 -9.57 11.18
CA ILE A 110 -7.94 -8.43 11.99
C ILE A 110 -7.60 -7.21 11.12
N ALA A 111 -6.94 -7.40 9.97
CA ALA A 111 -6.55 -6.31 9.08
C ALA A 111 -7.73 -5.67 8.33
N LYS A 112 -8.74 -6.46 7.95
CA LYS A 112 -9.87 -6.01 7.10
C LYS A 112 -10.51 -4.68 7.51
N PRO A 113 -10.87 -4.44 8.78
CA PRO A 113 -11.51 -3.19 9.18
C PRO A 113 -10.54 -1.98 9.23
N LEU A 114 -9.23 -2.22 9.15
CA LEU A 114 -8.20 -1.19 9.31
C LEU A 114 -7.56 -0.75 7.99
N CYS A 115 -7.89 -1.42 6.90
CA CYS A 115 -7.28 -1.15 5.61
C CYS A 115 -8.32 -1.04 4.49
N LYS A 116 -7.87 -0.54 3.37
CA LYS A 116 -8.70 -0.37 2.16
C LYS A 116 -9.03 -1.70 1.50
N ALA A 117 -8.10 -2.65 1.54
CA ALA A 117 -8.26 -4.01 1.04
C ALA A 117 -7.27 -4.95 1.74
N ALA A 118 -7.65 -6.20 1.89
CA ALA A 118 -6.81 -7.25 2.45
C ALA A 118 -6.92 -8.52 1.59
N PHE A 119 -5.78 -9.10 1.25
CA PHE A 119 -5.68 -10.28 0.41
C PHE A 119 -4.78 -11.32 1.06
N ARG A 120 -5.14 -12.61 0.94
CA ARG A 120 -4.30 -13.76 1.33
C ARG A 120 -3.85 -14.49 0.07
N VAL A 121 -2.58 -14.87 0.02
CA VAL A 121 -1.99 -15.64 -1.09
C VAL A 121 -1.73 -17.06 -0.60
N LEU A 122 -2.33 -18.04 -1.24
CA LEU A 122 -2.20 -19.46 -0.87
C LEU A 122 -1.31 -20.24 -1.83
N HIS A 123 -1.14 -19.79 -3.05
CA HIS A 123 -0.37 -20.46 -4.09
C HIS A 123 0.68 -19.53 -4.68
N ALA A 124 1.86 -20.10 -4.98
CA ALA A 124 3.00 -19.34 -5.51
C ALA A 124 2.68 -18.65 -6.86
N GLU A 125 1.89 -19.29 -7.70
CA GLU A 125 1.42 -18.73 -8.98
C GLU A 125 0.55 -17.49 -8.83
N ASP A 126 -0.10 -17.29 -7.68
CA ASP A 126 -0.98 -16.15 -7.42
C ASP A 126 -0.24 -14.91 -6.90
N ILE A 127 1.05 -15.03 -6.57
CA ILE A 127 1.83 -13.90 -6.02
C ILE A 127 1.83 -12.70 -6.96
N GLY A 128 2.03 -12.93 -8.25
CA GLY A 128 2.09 -11.86 -9.24
C GLY A 128 0.79 -11.05 -9.31
N ILE A 129 -0.35 -11.74 -9.41
CA ILE A 129 -1.66 -11.08 -9.46
C ILE A 129 -2.04 -10.45 -8.12
N ALA A 130 -1.70 -11.06 -7.00
CA ALA A 130 -1.97 -10.51 -5.68
C ALA A 130 -1.21 -9.19 -5.44
N VAL A 131 0.06 -9.14 -5.81
CA VAL A 131 0.86 -7.91 -5.74
C VAL A 131 0.28 -6.84 -6.67
N ALA A 132 -0.09 -7.17 -7.89
CA ALA A 132 -0.69 -6.23 -8.84
C ALA A 132 -2.03 -5.66 -8.31
N ARG A 133 -2.88 -6.51 -7.74
CA ARG A 133 -4.14 -6.09 -7.10
C ARG A 133 -3.89 -5.19 -5.90
N ALA A 134 -2.89 -5.52 -5.06
CA ALA A 134 -2.52 -4.73 -3.90
C ALA A 134 -2.03 -3.33 -4.32
N ILE A 135 -1.17 -3.24 -5.34
CA ILE A 135 -0.70 -1.97 -5.90
C ILE A 135 -1.88 -1.13 -6.38
N ARG A 136 -2.73 -1.69 -7.24
CA ARG A 136 -3.92 -0.98 -7.75
C ARG A 136 -4.84 -0.52 -6.62
N ALA A 137 -5.13 -1.40 -5.66
CA ALA A 137 -5.97 -1.06 -4.53
C ALA A 137 -5.38 0.08 -3.67
N ALA A 138 -4.06 0.08 -3.44
CA ALA A 138 -3.41 1.09 -2.62
C ALA A 138 -3.47 2.50 -3.22
N VAL A 139 -3.35 2.64 -4.55
CA VAL A 139 -3.21 3.96 -5.20
C VAL A 139 -4.48 4.44 -5.92
N SER A 140 -5.40 3.55 -6.33
CA SER A 140 -6.59 3.93 -7.10
C SER A 140 -7.63 4.69 -6.27
N GLY A 141 -8.35 5.62 -6.88
CA GLY A 141 -9.37 6.42 -6.21
C GLY A 141 -8.80 7.15 -4.99
N ARG A 142 -9.40 6.96 -3.79
CA ARG A 142 -8.81 7.44 -2.55
C ARG A 142 -7.67 6.50 -2.14
N PRO A 143 -6.39 6.91 -2.16
CA PRO A 143 -5.28 6.05 -1.75
C PRO A 143 -5.41 5.57 -0.29
N GLY A 144 -4.71 4.49 0.05
CA GLY A 144 -4.76 3.98 1.43
C GLY A 144 -3.95 2.72 1.63
N GLY A 145 -3.97 2.21 2.86
CA GLY A 145 -3.28 1.00 3.26
C GLY A 145 -3.94 -0.25 2.69
N VAL A 146 -3.13 -1.21 2.30
CA VAL A 146 -3.54 -2.55 1.85
C VAL A 146 -2.75 -3.58 2.62
N TYR A 147 -3.38 -4.68 2.98
CA TYR A 147 -2.73 -5.80 3.65
C TYR A 147 -2.57 -6.99 2.70
N LEU A 148 -1.37 -7.58 2.68
CA LEU A 148 -1.06 -8.78 1.93
C LEU A 148 -0.54 -9.85 2.89
N ASP A 149 -1.31 -10.92 3.04
CA ASP A 149 -1.10 -12.02 3.97
C ASP A 149 -0.44 -13.20 3.25
N LEU A 150 0.74 -13.62 3.73
CA LEU A 150 1.54 -14.68 3.14
C LEU A 150 1.74 -15.81 4.16
N PRO A 151 0.87 -16.85 4.18
CA PRO A 151 0.99 -17.99 5.09
C PRO A 151 2.32 -18.74 4.92
N ALA A 152 2.84 -19.32 6.00
CA ALA A 152 4.14 -19.99 6.04
C ALA A 152 4.32 -21.07 4.96
N LYS A 153 3.29 -21.87 4.68
CA LYS A 153 3.31 -22.88 3.60
C LYS A 153 3.60 -22.33 2.21
N LEU A 154 3.29 -21.05 1.97
CA LEU A 154 3.57 -20.42 0.67
C LEU A 154 5.07 -20.40 0.36
N PHE A 155 5.91 -20.20 1.38
CA PHE A 155 7.36 -20.10 1.22
C PHE A 155 8.06 -21.44 0.96
N ALA A 156 7.35 -22.56 1.19
CA ALA A 156 7.83 -23.90 0.88
C ALA A 156 7.42 -24.40 -0.52
N GLN A 157 6.59 -23.64 -1.23
CA GLN A 157 6.13 -24.02 -2.56
C GLN A 157 7.21 -23.80 -3.59
N VAL A 158 7.33 -24.73 -4.52
CA VAL A 158 8.28 -24.69 -5.64
C VAL A 158 7.48 -24.67 -6.94
N MET A 159 7.88 -23.81 -7.86
CA MET A 159 7.29 -23.73 -9.20
C MET A 159 8.39 -23.63 -10.26
N ASP A 160 8.06 -23.98 -11.49
CA ASP A 160 8.95 -23.80 -12.61
C ASP A 160 9.24 -22.31 -12.84
N ALA A 161 10.50 -21.96 -13.13
CA ALA A 161 10.89 -20.56 -13.30
C ALA A 161 10.18 -19.87 -14.47
N ALA A 162 9.92 -20.59 -15.57
CA ALA A 162 9.22 -20.01 -16.72
C ALA A 162 7.73 -19.75 -16.41
N GLU A 163 7.10 -20.65 -15.67
CA GLU A 163 5.72 -20.43 -15.18
C GLU A 163 5.68 -19.28 -14.18
N GLY A 164 6.66 -19.19 -13.28
CA GLY A 164 6.80 -18.05 -12.36
C GLY A 164 6.92 -16.71 -13.10
N GLN A 165 7.70 -16.65 -14.16
CA GLN A 165 7.83 -15.45 -14.98
C GLN A 165 6.50 -15.07 -15.67
N LYS A 166 5.74 -16.04 -16.18
CA LYS A 166 4.43 -15.81 -16.81
C LYS A 166 3.37 -15.31 -15.82
N SER A 167 3.48 -15.68 -14.54
CA SER A 167 2.54 -15.24 -13.50
C SER A 167 2.73 -13.78 -13.09
N LEU A 168 3.85 -13.14 -13.47
CA LEU A 168 4.12 -11.76 -13.10
C LEU A 168 3.25 -10.78 -13.89
N VAL A 169 2.70 -9.79 -13.19
CA VAL A 169 1.82 -8.78 -13.76
C VAL A 169 2.41 -7.39 -13.57
N LYS A 170 2.57 -6.65 -14.67
CA LYS A 170 2.84 -5.22 -14.63
C LYS A 170 1.53 -4.45 -14.62
N VAL A 171 1.33 -3.62 -13.63
CA VAL A 171 0.15 -2.76 -13.52
C VAL A 171 0.35 -1.55 -14.44
N VAL A 172 -0.58 -1.37 -15.36
CA VAL A 172 -0.60 -0.21 -16.25
C VAL A 172 -1.61 0.79 -15.71
N ASP A 173 -1.19 2.02 -15.57
CA ASP A 173 -2.02 3.13 -15.08
C ASP A 173 -2.87 2.75 -13.84
N PRO A 174 -2.23 2.49 -12.69
CA PRO A 174 -2.94 1.99 -11.51
C PRO A 174 -3.89 3.03 -10.88
N ALA A 175 -3.72 4.30 -11.20
CA ALA A 175 -4.49 5.40 -10.67
C ALA A 175 -4.80 6.43 -11.75
N PRO A 176 -5.66 6.09 -12.74
CA PRO A 176 -5.99 7.00 -13.83
C PRO A 176 -6.62 8.29 -13.27
N GLN A 177 -6.18 9.42 -13.80
CA GLN A 177 -6.70 10.74 -13.42
C GLN A 177 -8.12 10.90 -13.91
N GLN A 178 -9.00 11.36 -13.02
CA GLN A 178 -10.38 11.70 -13.37
C GLN A 178 -10.51 13.21 -13.51
N LEU A 179 -10.92 13.66 -14.69
CA LEU A 179 -11.19 15.07 -14.94
C LEU A 179 -12.63 15.40 -14.57
N PRO A 180 -12.89 16.53 -13.87
CA PRO A 180 -14.27 17.01 -13.67
C PRO A 180 -14.90 17.42 -15.00
N SER A 181 -16.22 17.36 -15.08
CA SER A 181 -16.92 17.84 -16.29
C SER A 181 -16.74 19.35 -16.45
N PRO A 182 -16.65 19.86 -17.72
CA PRO A 182 -16.57 21.29 -17.98
C PRO A 182 -17.69 22.09 -17.27
N ASP A 183 -18.90 21.59 -17.24
CA ASP A 183 -20.05 22.25 -16.57
C ASP A 183 -19.85 22.37 -15.04
N SER A 184 -19.22 21.37 -14.42
CA SER A 184 -18.90 21.43 -12.99
C SER A 184 -17.85 22.50 -12.69
N ILE A 185 -16.87 22.63 -13.58
CA ILE A 185 -15.83 23.67 -13.49
C ILE A 185 -16.50 25.05 -13.68
N ALA A 186 -17.34 25.23 -14.68
CA ALA A 186 -18.02 26.49 -14.94
C ALA A 186 -18.86 26.93 -13.71
N ARG A 187 -19.69 26.05 -13.17
CA ARG A 187 -20.48 26.33 -11.95
C ARG A 187 -19.62 26.71 -10.76
N ALA A 188 -18.48 26.04 -10.55
CA ALA A 188 -17.56 26.38 -9.46
C ALA A 188 -16.94 27.79 -9.66
N LEU A 189 -16.55 28.12 -10.87
CA LEU A 189 -16.02 29.45 -11.21
C LEU A 189 -17.08 30.54 -11.04
N ASP A 190 -18.35 30.29 -11.40
CA ASP A 190 -19.43 31.26 -11.23
C ASP A 190 -19.70 31.53 -9.75
N VAL A 191 -19.65 30.50 -8.89
CA VAL A 191 -19.76 30.66 -7.44
C VAL A 191 -18.61 31.53 -6.90
N LEU A 192 -17.37 31.24 -7.30
CA LEU A 192 -16.22 32.06 -6.87
C LEU A 192 -16.29 33.51 -7.35
N LYS A 193 -16.68 33.75 -8.61
CA LYS A 193 -16.85 35.11 -9.16
C LYS A 193 -17.95 35.91 -8.48
N SER A 194 -19.02 35.28 -8.05
CA SER A 194 -20.14 35.94 -7.37
C SER A 194 -19.90 36.15 -5.87
N ALA A 195 -18.92 35.49 -5.29
CA ALA A 195 -18.63 35.55 -3.87
C ALA A 195 -17.98 36.91 -3.48
N LYS A 196 -18.49 37.52 -2.42
CA LYS A 196 -17.90 38.76 -1.87
C LYS A 196 -16.66 38.50 -1.02
N ARG A 197 -16.58 37.34 -0.40
CA ARG A 197 -15.50 36.92 0.51
C ARG A 197 -15.23 35.44 0.30
N PRO A 198 -14.63 35.05 -0.84
CA PRO A 198 -14.37 33.64 -1.11
C PRO A 198 -13.32 33.06 -0.15
N LEU A 199 -13.49 31.79 0.23
CA LEU A 199 -12.53 31.02 1.00
C LEU A 199 -12.35 29.69 0.32
N ILE A 200 -11.09 29.33 0.02
CA ILE A 200 -10.72 28.02 -0.54
C ILE A 200 -9.98 27.23 0.52
N ILE A 201 -10.49 26.04 0.84
CA ILE A 201 -9.85 25.11 1.77
C ILE A 201 -9.23 23.97 0.96
N LEU A 202 -7.90 23.88 0.97
CA LEU A 202 -7.15 22.83 0.31
C LEU A 202 -7.00 21.64 1.25
N GLY A 203 -7.58 20.51 0.87
CA GLY A 203 -7.49 19.27 1.63
C GLY A 203 -6.31 18.38 1.18
N LYS A 204 -6.24 17.17 1.75
CA LYS A 204 -5.18 16.18 1.42
C LYS A 204 -5.14 15.78 -0.04
N GLY A 205 -6.27 15.78 -0.73
CA GLY A 205 -6.31 15.48 -2.16
C GLY A 205 -5.53 16.49 -3.00
N ALA A 206 -5.66 17.77 -2.69
CA ALA A 206 -4.88 18.82 -3.34
C ALA A 206 -3.37 18.67 -3.04
N ALA A 207 -3.02 18.41 -1.77
CA ALA A 207 -1.62 18.18 -1.37
C ALA A 207 -1.04 16.91 -2.04
N TYR A 208 -1.83 15.84 -2.14
CA TYR A 208 -1.40 14.61 -2.81
C TYR A 208 -1.23 14.79 -4.33
N ALA A 209 -1.98 15.71 -4.95
CA ALA A 209 -1.82 16.03 -6.36
C ALA A 209 -0.44 16.62 -6.67
N GLN A 210 0.19 17.33 -5.72
CA GLN A 210 1.51 17.99 -5.87
C GLN A 210 1.50 19.04 -6.99
N GLU A 211 0.38 19.77 -7.10
CA GLU A 211 0.15 20.82 -8.11
C GLU A 211 0.27 22.23 -7.49
N ASP A 212 1.27 22.43 -6.66
CA ASP A 212 1.46 23.66 -5.86
C ASP A 212 1.55 24.90 -6.72
N GLU A 213 2.27 24.83 -7.84
CA GLU A 213 2.45 25.97 -8.76
C GLU A 213 1.13 26.35 -9.47
N ILE A 214 0.30 25.35 -9.82
CA ILE A 214 -1.00 25.61 -10.45
C ILE A 214 -1.92 26.28 -9.42
N VAL A 215 -1.94 25.80 -8.19
CA VAL A 215 -2.74 26.37 -7.10
C VAL A 215 -2.29 27.81 -6.82
N ARG A 216 -0.98 28.07 -6.73
CA ARG A 216 -0.42 29.41 -6.54
C ARG A 216 -0.85 30.35 -7.67
N SER A 217 -0.65 29.94 -8.92
CA SER A 217 -1.03 30.72 -10.10
C SER A 217 -2.53 31.03 -10.12
N PHE A 218 -3.36 30.09 -9.68
CA PHE A 218 -4.80 30.31 -9.58
C PHE A 218 -5.14 31.39 -8.55
N VAL A 219 -4.56 31.33 -7.35
CA VAL A 219 -4.75 32.33 -6.29
C VAL A 219 -4.30 33.71 -6.75
N GLU A 220 -3.09 33.82 -7.32
CA GLU A 220 -2.54 35.10 -7.81
C GLU A 220 -3.38 35.73 -8.92
N LYS A 221 -3.92 34.94 -9.84
CA LYS A 221 -4.74 35.43 -10.97
C LYS A 221 -6.18 35.73 -10.58
N SER A 222 -6.75 35.01 -9.63
CA SER A 222 -8.15 35.18 -9.21
C SER A 222 -8.31 36.23 -8.10
N GLY A 223 -7.27 36.52 -7.35
CA GLY A 223 -7.33 37.40 -6.18
C GLY A 223 -8.06 36.81 -4.98
N VAL A 224 -8.24 35.48 -4.92
CA VAL A 224 -8.90 34.73 -3.84
C VAL A 224 -7.95 34.54 -2.67
#